data_7d75a4f02b4d9393b62b42609450acad
#
_entry.id   7d75a4f02b4d9393b62b42609450acad
#
_cell.length_a   1.000
_cell.length_b   1.000
_cell.length_c   1.000
_cell.angle_alpha   90.00
_cell.angle_beta   90.00
_cell.angle_gamma   90.00
#
_symmetry.space_group_name_H-M   'P 1'
#
loop_
_entity.id
_entity.type
_entity.pdbx_description
1 polymer ?
#
loop_
_entity_poly.entity_id
_entity_poly.type
_entity_poly.pdbx_seq_one_letter_code
_entity_poly.pdbx_strand_id
1 'polypeptide(L)'
;MLIAQRPTLTEESLNPQRSRFTIEPLEPGFGYTLGNSLRRTLLSSIPGAAVTSVRISGALHEFTTLPGVQEDVTEILLNIKGIVLTSEYDEPVVMYLRKSGKGEAVAGDITPPAGVTIANPEQHIATLADDGELEIEFTVERGRGYVPAQMNKQDNDEIGRIPVDSIYSPVLKVSYKVEATRVEQRTDFDKLILDVETKPAISPRDAVASAGSTLVELFGLCRELNAQAEGVEVGPAPVAEETNPEMAXXXXXXLLDIRNFGMKSIDEVKEKLQTLGLSLKSSPMAFDTNNLEGGTFFSPEDE
;
A
#
# COMPACT_ATOMS: atom_id res chain seq x y z
N MET A 1 29.85 16.78 4.85
CA MET A 1 30.61 15.78 4.08
C MET A 1 29.72 15.29 2.96
N LEU A 2 30.19 15.40 1.71
CA LEU A 2 29.42 14.96 0.55
C LEU A 2 29.60 13.46 0.32
N ILE A 3 28.53 12.74 0.13
CA ILE A 3 28.62 11.36 -0.37
C ILE A 3 28.98 11.46 -1.85
N ALA A 4 30.16 10.99 -2.19
CA ALA A 4 30.73 11.14 -3.53
C ALA A 4 29.91 10.44 -4.60
N GLN A 5 29.17 9.40 -4.23
CA GLN A 5 28.38 8.61 -5.17
C GLN A 5 27.04 8.25 -4.52
N ARG A 6 25.94 8.57 -5.22
CA ARG A 6 24.61 8.25 -4.72
C ARG A 6 24.37 6.73 -4.78
N PRO A 7 23.91 6.12 -3.68
CA PRO A 7 23.56 4.70 -3.73
C PRO A 7 22.46 4.41 -4.74
N THR A 8 22.56 3.27 -5.38
CA THR A 8 21.52 2.74 -6.28
C THR A 8 20.81 1.57 -5.61
N LEU A 9 19.51 1.45 -5.86
CA LEU A 9 18.72 0.32 -5.41
C LEU A 9 18.33 -0.52 -6.61
N THR A 10 18.71 -1.79 -6.60
CA THR A 10 18.31 -2.76 -7.63
C THR A 10 17.45 -3.85 -7.01
N GLU A 11 16.51 -4.38 -7.77
CA GLU A 11 15.63 -5.46 -7.34
C GLU A 11 15.82 -6.68 -8.26
N GLU A 12 15.99 -7.83 -7.64
CA GLU A 12 15.96 -9.14 -8.27
C GLU A 12 14.71 -9.88 -7.77
N SER A 13 13.69 -10.00 -8.62
CA SER A 13 12.49 -10.76 -8.26
C SER A 13 12.76 -12.25 -8.35
N LEU A 14 12.66 -12.96 -7.24
CA LEU A 14 12.85 -14.42 -7.17
C LEU A 14 11.54 -15.15 -7.45
N ASN A 15 10.42 -14.58 -6.98
CA ASN A 15 9.05 -15.01 -7.30
C ASN A 15 8.09 -13.86 -6.98
N PRO A 16 6.78 -13.97 -7.27
CA PRO A 16 5.83 -12.85 -7.03
C PRO A 16 5.77 -12.36 -5.59
N GLN A 17 6.12 -13.22 -4.62
CA GLN A 17 6.06 -12.90 -3.19
C GLN A 17 7.43 -12.79 -2.55
N ARG A 18 8.54 -12.87 -3.32
CA ARG A 18 9.88 -12.78 -2.76
C ARG A 18 10.82 -12.07 -3.71
N SER A 19 11.43 -10.99 -3.22
CA SER A 19 12.44 -10.22 -3.95
C SER A 19 13.68 -9.98 -3.09
N ARG A 20 14.79 -9.83 -3.79
CA ARG A 20 16.06 -9.42 -3.20
C ARG A 20 16.37 -8.01 -3.66
N PHE A 21 16.61 -7.12 -2.71
CA PHE A 21 16.96 -5.72 -2.96
C PHE A 21 18.43 -5.52 -2.61
N THR A 22 19.18 -4.91 -3.52
CA THR A 22 20.60 -4.59 -3.31
C THR A 22 20.75 -3.07 -3.34
N ILE A 23 21.35 -2.50 -2.28
CA ILE A 23 21.62 -1.07 -2.17
C ILE A 23 23.12 -0.88 -2.03
N GLU A 24 23.73 -0.24 -3.00
CA GLU A 24 25.17 0.02 -3.04
C GLU A 24 25.52 1.21 -3.93
N PRO A 25 26.66 1.91 -3.70
CA PRO A 25 27.51 1.79 -2.54
C PRO A 25 26.98 2.63 -1.37
N LEU A 26 27.17 2.15 -0.15
CA LEU A 26 26.84 2.90 1.08
C LEU A 26 28.13 3.20 1.84
N GLU A 27 28.22 4.36 2.50
CA GLU A 27 29.35 4.67 3.37
C GLU A 27 29.45 3.62 4.49
N PRO A 28 30.66 3.31 4.97
CA PRO A 28 30.87 2.25 5.96
C PRO A 28 29.97 2.40 7.19
N GLY A 29 29.28 1.32 7.56
CA GLY A 29 28.34 1.26 8.67
C GLY A 29 26.90 1.57 8.31
N PHE A 30 26.64 2.29 7.21
CA PHE A 30 25.26 2.62 6.82
C PHE A 30 24.48 1.40 6.31
N GLY A 31 25.17 0.36 5.84
CA GLY A 31 24.53 -0.90 5.47
C GLY A 31 23.76 -1.51 6.64
N TYR A 32 24.37 -1.57 7.81
CA TYR A 32 23.74 -2.09 9.03
C TYR A 32 22.63 -1.18 9.53
N THR A 33 22.86 0.14 9.53
CA THR A 33 21.86 1.12 9.97
C THR A 33 20.59 1.03 9.11
N LEU A 34 20.75 1.06 7.79
CA LEU A 34 19.62 1.02 6.85
C LEU A 34 18.95 -0.36 6.86
N GLY A 35 19.75 -1.43 6.85
CA GLY A 35 19.22 -2.80 6.86
C GLY A 35 18.39 -3.10 8.11
N ASN A 36 18.87 -2.72 9.29
CA ASN A 36 18.14 -2.92 10.54
C ASN A 36 16.86 -2.06 10.57
N SER A 37 16.93 -0.80 10.15
CA SER A 37 15.78 0.09 10.14
C SER A 37 14.69 -0.43 9.20
N LEU A 38 15.05 -0.81 7.97
CA LEU A 38 14.11 -1.38 7.00
C LEU A 38 13.52 -2.69 7.51
N ARG A 39 14.36 -3.59 8.04
CA ARG A 39 13.89 -4.88 8.56
C ARG A 39 12.85 -4.69 9.67
N ARG A 40 13.14 -3.81 10.64
CA ARG A 40 12.22 -3.56 11.76
C ARG A 40 10.89 -2.96 11.26
N THR A 41 10.96 -1.96 10.38
CA THR A 41 9.77 -1.30 9.84
C THR A 41 8.93 -2.27 8.99
N LEU A 42 9.58 -3.09 8.16
CA LEU A 42 8.89 -4.10 7.34
C LEU A 42 8.11 -5.10 8.20
N LEU A 43 8.69 -5.54 9.32
CA LEU A 43 8.05 -6.56 10.17
C LEU A 43 6.94 -5.98 11.08
N SER A 44 7.01 -4.69 11.43
CA SER A 44 6.12 -4.11 12.45
C SER A 44 5.13 -3.09 11.92
N SER A 45 5.40 -2.42 10.80
CA SER A 45 4.71 -1.15 10.48
C SER A 45 3.94 -1.18 9.19
N ILE A 46 4.08 -2.22 8.37
CA ILE A 46 3.33 -2.31 7.10
C ILE A 46 1.87 -2.59 7.42
N PRO A 47 0.94 -1.74 6.93
CA PRO A 47 -0.48 -1.98 7.18
C PRO A 47 -0.99 -3.19 6.39
N GLY A 48 -2.00 -3.84 6.94
CA GLY A 48 -2.70 -4.93 6.30
C GLY A 48 -4.13 -5.02 6.79
N ALA A 49 -4.88 -6.01 6.31
CA ALA A 49 -6.22 -6.29 6.76
C ALA A 49 -6.29 -7.72 7.32
N ALA A 50 -7.14 -7.94 8.31
CA ALA A 50 -7.33 -9.26 8.91
C ALA A 50 -8.73 -9.38 9.50
N VAL A 51 -9.17 -10.63 9.69
CA VAL A 51 -10.39 -10.93 10.43
C VAL A 51 -10.11 -10.68 11.92
N THR A 52 -10.98 -9.89 12.59
CA THR A 52 -10.86 -9.59 14.02
C THR A 52 -11.84 -10.40 14.85
N SER A 53 -12.99 -10.74 14.28
CA SER A 53 -13.98 -11.57 14.97
C SER A 53 -14.84 -12.28 13.94
N VAL A 54 -15.47 -13.36 14.39
CA VAL A 54 -16.43 -14.10 13.58
C VAL A 54 -17.69 -14.39 14.40
N ARG A 55 -18.79 -14.59 13.70
CA ARG A 55 -20.02 -15.16 14.25
C ARG A 55 -20.38 -16.37 13.40
N ILE A 56 -20.46 -17.53 14.05
CA ILE A 56 -20.77 -18.81 13.36
C ILE A 56 -22.16 -19.25 13.81
N SER A 57 -23.05 -19.50 12.86
CA SER A 57 -24.40 -19.97 13.17
C SER A 57 -24.31 -21.31 13.89
N GLY A 58 -24.96 -21.41 15.04
CA GLY A 58 -24.92 -22.62 15.87
C GLY A 58 -23.77 -22.69 16.88
N ALA A 59 -22.86 -21.73 16.90
CA ALA A 59 -21.73 -21.69 17.85
C ALA A 59 -21.79 -20.40 18.71
N LEU A 60 -21.76 -20.57 20.02
CA LEU A 60 -21.73 -19.43 20.96
C LEU A 60 -20.32 -19.15 21.51
N HIS A 61 -19.42 -20.09 21.35
CA HIS A 61 -18.01 -19.97 21.80
C HIS A 61 -17.10 -20.92 21.01
N GLU A 62 -15.82 -20.72 21.11
CA GLU A 62 -14.79 -21.43 20.36
C GLU A 62 -14.71 -22.94 20.62
N PHE A 63 -15.25 -23.42 21.72
CA PHE A 63 -15.19 -24.87 22.12
C PHE A 63 -16.46 -25.63 21.72
N THR A 64 -17.07 -25.28 20.62
CA THR A 64 -18.30 -25.90 20.12
C THR A 64 -17.98 -26.76 18.88
N THR A 65 -18.79 -27.78 18.64
CA THR A 65 -18.81 -28.53 17.38
C THR A 65 -20.10 -28.22 16.63
N LEU A 66 -20.03 -28.26 15.31
CA LEU A 66 -21.16 -27.95 14.43
C LEU A 66 -21.68 -29.23 13.78
N PRO A 67 -23.01 -29.48 13.79
CA PRO A 67 -23.55 -30.64 13.09
C PRO A 67 -23.24 -30.60 11.60
N GLY A 68 -22.76 -31.72 11.05
CA GLY A 68 -22.46 -31.79 9.61
C GLY A 68 -21.19 -31.10 9.18
N VAL A 69 -20.37 -30.61 10.11
CA VAL A 69 -19.04 -30.04 9.83
C VAL A 69 -17.98 -30.91 10.49
N GLN A 70 -16.92 -31.24 9.77
CA GLN A 70 -15.89 -32.15 10.24
C GLN A 70 -15.03 -31.50 11.33
N GLU A 71 -14.62 -30.24 11.11
CA GLU A 71 -13.74 -29.46 11.99
C GLU A 71 -14.56 -28.88 13.15
N ASP A 72 -13.96 -28.79 14.33
CA ASP A 72 -14.54 -28.02 15.42
C ASP A 72 -14.32 -26.51 15.21
N VAL A 73 -14.99 -25.70 16.01
CA VAL A 73 -14.90 -24.24 15.87
C VAL A 73 -13.47 -23.75 16.08
N THR A 74 -12.70 -24.37 16.98
CA THR A 74 -11.28 -24.00 17.20
C THR A 74 -10.45 -24.21 15.93
N GLU A 75 -10.64 -25.33 15.24
CA GLU A 75 -9.95 -25.63 13.98
C GLU A 75 -10.38 -24.65 12.88
N ILE A 76 -11.68 -24.35 12.79
CA ILE A 76 -12.20 -23.34 11.85
C ILE A 76 -11.52 -21.97 12.10
N LEU A 77 -11.41 -21.55 13.37
CA LEU A 77 -10.74 -20.28 13.71
C LEU A 77 -9.26 -20.29 13.32
N LEU A 78 -8.57 -21.42 13.48
CA LEU A 78 -7.18 -21.55 13.04
C LEU A 78 -7.05 -21.43 11.52
N ASN A 79 -7.99 -22.01 10.78
CA ASN A 79 -8.02 -21.94 9.32
C ASN A 79 -8.31 -20.50 8.84
N ILE A 80 -9.22 -19.80 9.52
CA ILE A 80 -9.58 -18.39 9.24
C ILE A 80 -8.37 -17.46 9.38
N LYS A 81 -7.46 -17.73 10.33
CA LYS A 81 -6.21 -16.95 10.48
C LYS A 81 -5.33 -17.01 9.24
N GLY A 82 -5.48 -18.04 8.41
CA GLY A 82 -4.75 -18.18 7.16
C GLY A 82 -5.30 -17.35 6.01
N ILE A 83 -6.48 -16.76 6.15
CA ILE A 83 -7.09 -15.94 5.09
C ILE A 83 -6.28 -14.64 4.93
N VAL A 84 -5.88 -14.35 3.71
CA VAL A 84 -5.10 -13.15 3.36
C VAL A 84 -6.02 -12.17 2.66
N LEU A 85 -6.16 -10.97 3.25
CA LEU A 85 -7.13 -9.96 2.83
C LEU A 85 -6.45 -8.64 2.50
N THR A 86 -7.09 -7.87 1.61
CA THR A 86 -6.84 -6.44 1.48
C THR A 86 -8.17 -5.70 1.69
N SER A 87 -8.13 -4.52 2.31
CA SER A 87 -9.32 -3.69 2.51
C SER A 87 -8.96 -2.23 2.22
N GLU A 88 -9.85 -1.54 1.52
CA GLU A 88 -9.74 -0.10 1.29
C GLU A 88 -10.39 0.72 2.41
N TYR A 89 -11.13 0.05 3.31
CA TYR A 89 -11.88 0.72 4.37
C TYR A 89 -11.03 0.88 5.62
N ASP A 90 -11.13 2.03 6.26
CA ASP A 90 -10.53 2.30 7.56
C ASP A 90 -11.46 1.86 8.72
N GLU A 91 -12.75 1.71 8.45
CA GLU A 91 -13.75 1.23 9.41
C GLU A 91 -13.95 -0.29 9.29
N PRO A 92 -14.41 -0.96 10.36
CA PRO A 92 -14.72 -2.38 10.29
C PRO A 92 -15.78 -2.68 9.23
N VAL A 93 -15.56 -3.72 8.45
CA VAL A 93 -16.51 -4.18 7.41
C VAL A 93 -16.83 -5.65 7.61
N VAL A 94 -18.01 -6.05 7.16
CA VAL A 94 -18.51 -7.41 7.34
C VAL A 94 -18.55 -8.13 6.00
N MET A 95 -18.16 -9.40 6.01
CA MET A 95 -18.30 -10.32 4.87
C MET A 95 -18.94 -11.62 5.34
N TYR A 96 -19.53 -12.36 4.41
CA TYR A 96 -20.32 -13.55 4.74
C TYR A 96 -19.89 -14.78 3.94
N LEU A 97 -19.88 -15.93 4.60
CA LEU A 97 -19.78 -17.24 3.95
C LEU A 97 -21.07 -17.98 4.25
N ARG A 98 -21.68 -18.55 3.21
CA ARG A 98 -22.83 -19.43 3.31
C ARG A 98 -22.62 -20.62 2.38
N LYS A 99 -22.51 -21.80 2.94
CA LYS A 99 -22.30 -23.01 2.17
C LYS A 99 -23.13 -24.16 2.77
N SER A 100 -23.75 -24.95 1.90
CA SER A 100 -24.56 -26.10 2.28
C SER A 100 -24.27 -27.28 1.37
N GLY A 101 -24.41 -28.48 1.91
CA GLY A 101 -24.16 -29.74 1.23
C GLY A 101 -22.69 -30.13 1.24
N LYS A 102 -22.43 -31.37 0.85
CA LYS A 102 -21.11 -31.98 0.92
C LYS A 102 -20.04 -31.24 0.13
N GLY A 103 -18.93 -30.96 0.76
CA GLY A 103 -17.77 -30.37 0.11
C GLY A 103 -16.91 -29.55 1.03
N GLU A 104 -15.85 -29.03 0.47
CA GLU A 104 -14.90 -28.19 1.19
C GLU A 104 -15.33 -26.72 1.09
N ALA A 105 -15.42 -26.05 2.23
CA ALA A 105 -15.62 -24.58 2.29
C ALA A 105 -14.25 -23.92 2.27
N VAL A 106 -14.06 -23.01 1.32
CA VAL A 106 -12.78 -22.30 1.13
C VAL A 106 -13.01 -20.77 1.18
N ALA A 107 -11.93 -20.03 1.32
CA ALA A 107 -12.02 -18.56 1.37
C ALA A 107 -12.70 -17.96 0.13
N GLY A 108 -12.60 -18.63 -1.02
CA GLY A 108 -13.27 -18.22 -2.26
C GLY A 108 -14.79 -18.29 -2.21
N ASP A 109 -15.37 -19.03 -1.25
CA ASP A 109 -16.83 -19.08 -1.05
C ASP A 109 -17.35 -17.86 -0.26
N ILE A 110 -16.45 -17.06 0.34
CA ILE A 110 -16.83 -15.86 1.08
C ILE A 110 -17.26 -14.77 0.09
N THR A 111 -18.32 -14.04 0.43
CA THR A 111 -18.79 -12.89 -0.33
C THR A 111 -18.28 -11.61 0.33
N PRO A 112 -17.19 -11.00 -0.20
CA PRO A 112 -16.68 -9.74 0.37
C PRO A 112 -17.47 -8.54 -0.19
N PRO A 113 -17.56 -7.44 0.55
CA PRO A 113 -18.08 -6.19 0.00
C PRO A 113 -17.09 -5.59 -1.02
N ALA A 114 -17.55 -4.65 -1.84
CA ALA A 114 -16.67 -3.92 -2.75
C ALA A 114 -15.54 -3.28 -1.95
N GLY A 115 -14.31 -3.30 -2.47
CA GLY A 115 -13.13 -2.76 -1.76
C GLY A 115 -12.45 -3.72 -0.79
N VAL A 116 -12.98 -4.93 -0.61
CA VAL A 116 -12.30 -6.01 0.12
C VAL A 116 -11.96 -7.12 -0.87
N THR A 117 -10.72 -7.57 -0.88
CA THR A 117 -10.26 -8.65 -1.77
C THR A 117 -9.60 -9.76 -0.97
N ILE A 118 -9.92 -11.00 -1.32
CA ILE A 118 -9.28 -12.20 -0.76
C ILE A 118 -8.16 -12.62 -1.72
N ALA A 119 -6.94 -12.62 -1.22
CA ALA A 119 -5.75 -12.86 -2.05
C ALA A 119 -5.40 -14.36 -2.17
N ASN A 120 -5.99 -15.21 -1.30
CA ASN A 120 -5.78 -16.67 -1.32
C ASN A 120 -7.13 -17.41 -1.27
N PRO A 121 -7.92 -17.39 -2.35
CA PRO A 121 -9.27 -17.98 -2.35
C PRO A 121 -9.28 -19.50 -2.10
N GLU A 122 -8.18 -20.18 -2.31
CA GLU A 122 -8.02 -21.61 -2.05
C GLU A 122 -7.83 -21.97 -0.56
N GLN A 123 -7.73 -20.98 0.33
CA GLN A 123 -7.53 -21.23 1.76
C GLN A 123 -8.70 -22.05 2.34
N HIS A 124 -8.38 -23.21 2.89
CA HIS A 124 -9.33 -24.11 3.51
C HIS A 124 -9.94 -23.48 4.77
N ILE A 125 -11.25 -23.63 4.96
CA ILE A 125 -11.98 -23.18 6.15
C ILE A 125 -12.56 -24.39 6.91
N ALA A 126 -13.39 -25.21 6.23
CA ALA A 126 -14.02 -26.38 6.85
C ALA A 126 -14.49 -27.37 5.78
N THR A 127 -14.78 -28.60 6.21
CA THR A 127 -15.30 -29.68 5.37
C THR A 127 -16.74 -30.02 5.80
N LEU A 128 -17.68 -30.00 4.88
CA LEU A 128 -19.10 -30.24 5.13
C LEU A 128 -19.49 -31.65 4.71
N ALA A 129 -20.33 -32.31 5.51
CA ALA A 129 -21.00 -33.57 5.18
C ALA A 129 -22.20 -33.32 4.25
N ASP A 130 -22.88 -34.41 3.84
CA ASP A 130 -24.00 -34.31 2.89
C ASP A 130 -25.14 -33.41 3.38
N ASP A 131 -25.37 -33.36 4.70
CA ASP A 131 -26.40 -32.55 5.36
C ASP A 131 -25.79 -31.33 6.08
N GLY A 132 -24.49 -31.04 5.86
CA GLY A 132 -23.79 -29.97 6.52
C GLY A 132 -24.20 -28.58 6.01
N GLU A 133 -24.29 -27.63 6.92
CA GLU A 133 -24.54 -26.25 6.62
C GLU A 133 -23.60 -25.37 7.44
N LEU A 134 -22.96 -24.40 6.80
CA LEU A 134 -22.01 -23.51 7.45
C LEU A 134 -22.31 -22.08 7.06
N GLU A 135 -22.63 -21.26 8.05
CA GLU A 135 -22.85 -19.84 7.88
C GLU A 135 -21.94 -19.08 8.86
N ILE A 136 -21.06 -18.26 8.30
CA ILE A 136 -20.10 -17.47 9.07
C ILE A 136 -20.19 -16.00 8.64
N GLU A 137 -20.28 -15.11 9.62
CA GLU A 137 -20.10 -13.66 9.45
C GLU A 137 -18.70 -13.33 9.94
N PHE A 138 -17.92 -12.61 9.12
CA PHE A 138 -16.55 -12.19 9.45
C PHE A 138 -16.51 -10.67 9.58
N THR A 139 -15.94 -10.17 10.67
CA THR A 139 -15.59 -8.75 10.80
C THR A 139 -14.14 -8.58 10.36
N VAL A 140 -13.89 -7.67 9.41
CA VAL A 140 -12.56 -7.38 8.87
C VAL A 140 -12.18 -5.95 9.22
N GLU A 141 -10.96 -5.76 9.67
CA GLU A 141 -10.42 -4.44 10.01
C GLU A 141 -9.01 -4.27 9.41
N ARG A 142 -8.59 -3.02 9.26
CA ARG A 142 -7.20 -2.69 8.93
C ARG A 142 -6.41 -2.46 10.21
N GLY A 143 -5.15 -2.85 10.17
CA GLY A 143 -4.25 -2.67 11.31
C GLY A 143 -2.82 -2.91 10.94
N ARG A 144 -1.96 -3.05 11.96
CA ARG A 144 -0.53 -3.30 11.80
C ARG A 144 -0.06 -4.39 12.77
N GLY A 145 0.88 -5.20 12.32
CA GLY A 145 1.51 -6.20 13.17
C GLY A 145 0.58 -7.35 13.53
N TYR A 146 0.46 -7.68 14.82
CA TYR A 146 -0.32 -8.78 15.36
C TYR A 146 -1.12 -8.31 16.58
N VAL A 147 -2.40 -8.66 16.60
CA VAL A 147 -3.30 -8.35 17.71
C VAL A 147 -3.94 -9.68 18.19
N PRO A 148 -3.71 -10.10 19.44
CA PRO A 148 -4.31 -11.33 19.94
C PRO A 148 -5.82 -11.19 20.16
N ALA A 149 -6.54 -12.30 20.12
CA ALA A 149 -8.00 -12.35 20.24
C ALA A 149 -8.53 -11.62 21.48
N GLN A 150 -7.79 -11.71 22.61
CA GLN A 150 -8.20 -11.02 23.85
C GLN A 150 -8.27 -9.48 23.68
N MET A 151 -7.44 -8.93 22.80
CA MET A 151 -7.43 -7.48 22.51
C MET A 151 -8.54 -7.10 21.52
N ASN A 152 -8.98 -8.05 20.70
CA ASN A 152 -10.10 -7.85 19.78
C ASN A 152 -11.47 -7.98 20.48
N LYS A 153 -11.49 -8.50 21.71
CA LYS A 153 -12.70 -8.62 22.50
C LYS A 153 -13.13 -7.25 23.01
N GLN A 154 -14.39 -6.90 22.79
CA GLN A 154 -14.98 -5.65 23.28
C GLN A 154 -15.90 -5.92 24.48
N ASP A 155 -15.97 -5.00 25.43
CA ASP A 155 -16.80 -5.15 26.65
C ASP A 155 -18.29 -5.31 26.31
N ASN A 156 -18.73 -4.80 25.17
CA ASN A 156 -20.12 -4.85 24.73
C ASN A 156 -20.33 -5.81 23.56
N ASP A 157 -19.47 -6.80 23.40
CA ASP A 157 -19.61 -7.79 22.30
C ASP A 157 -20.94 -8.53 22.41
N GLU A 158 -21.59 -8.68 21.27
CA GLU A 158 -22.82 -9.45 21.15
C GLU A 158 -22.56 -10.93 21.44
N ILE A 159 -23.53 -11.60 22.04
CA ILE A 159 -23.47 -13.03 22.35
C ILE A 159 -23.25 -13.81 21.02
N GLY A 160 -22.27 -14.71 21.00
CA GLY A 160 -21.92 -15.51 19.83
C GLY A 160 -20.86 -14.87 18.93
N ARG A 161 -20.40 -13.66 19.26
CA ARG A 161 -19.23 -13.08 18.56
C ARG A 161 -17.96 -13.65 19.18
N ILE A 162 -17.17 -14.30 18.34
CA ILE A 162 -15.93 -14.99 18.76
C ILE A 162 -14.75 -14.19 18.24
N PRO A 163 -13.92 -13.61 19.12
CA PRO A 163 -12.75 -12.84 18.68
C PRO A 163 -11.67 -13.78 18.12
N VAL A 164 -10.94 -13.31 17.10
CA VAL A 164 -9.89 -14.07 16.41
C VAL A 164 -8.57 -13.32 16.52
N ASP A 165 -7.46 -14.05 16.62
CA ASP A 165 -6.12 -13.47 16.51
C ASP A 165 -5.93 -12.87 15.11
N SER A 166 -5.60 -11.59 15.05
CA SER A 166 -5.49 -10.85 13.78
C SER A 166 -4.03 -10.66 13.40
N ILE A 167 -3.62 -11.28 12.29
CA ILE A 167 -2.26 -11.16 11.75
C ILE A 167 -2.29 -10.18 10.59
N TYR A 168 -2.22 -8.88 10.91
CA TYR A 168 -2.28 -7.80 9.92
C TYR A 168 -1.04 -7.75 9.03
N SER A 169 0.15 -8.12 9.59
CA SER A 169 1.40 -8.00 8.86
C SER A 169 1.36 -8.79 7.55
N PRO A 170 1.51 -8.12 6.40
CA PRO A 170 1.59 -8.82 5.12
C PRO A 170 3.01 -9.32 4.82
N VAL A 171 3.99 -9.02 5.67
CA VAL A 171 5.39 -9.42 5.49
C VAL A 171 5.66 -10.67 6.30
N LEU A 172 6.10 -11.74 5.64
CA LEU A 172 6.37 -13.05 6.26
C LEU A 172 7.78 -13.12 6.80
N LYS A 173 8.75 -12.68 6.00
CA LYS A 173 10.17 -12.85 6.35
C LYS A 173 11.00 -11.70 5.79
N VAL A 174 11.90 -11.19 6.61
CA VAL A 174 12.92 -10.21 6.18
C VAL A 174 14.26 -10.64 6.73
N SER A 175 15.24 -10.76 5.86
CA SER A 175 16.64 -10.97 6.25
C SER A 175 17.52 -10.00 5.48
N TYR A 176 18.63 -9.59 6.08
CA TYR A 176 19.59 -8.77 5.38
C TYR A 176 21.01 -9.19 5.73
N LYS A 177 21.92 -8.88 4.81
CA LYS A 177 23.37 -9.01 5.04
C LYS A 177 24.06 -7.79 4.46
N VAL A 178 25.23 -7.49 5.00
CA VAL A 178 26.10 -6.39 4.55
C VAL A 178 27.39 -7.01 4.06
N GLU A 179 27.79 -6.67 2.85
CA GLU A 179 29.04 -7.09 2.22
C GLU A 179 29.88 -5.86 1.90
N ALA A 180 31.19 -6.03 1.84
CA ALA A 180 32.07 -4.96 1.37
C ALA A 180 31.95 -4.84 -0.16
N THR A 181 31.95 -3.61 -0.66
CA THR A 181 31.98 -3.33 -2.10
C THR A 181 33.06 -2.29 -2.40
N ARG A 182 33.49 -2.27 -3.68
CA ARG A 182 34.59 -1.40 -4.11
C ARG A 182 34.03 -0.21 -4.89
N VAL A 183 34.53 0.98 -4.54
CA VAL A 183 34.30 2.21 -5.32
C VAL A 183 35.67 2.82 -5.61
N GLU A 184 36.07 2.78 -6.85
CA GLU A 184 37.40 3.24 -7.32
C GLU A 184 38.54 2.56 -6.56
N GLN A 185 39.28 3.31 -5.71
CA GLN A 185 40.39 2.80 -4.92
C GLN A 185 39.98 2.31 -3.54
N ARG A 186 38.78 2.67 -3.07
CA ARG A 186 38.28 2.29 -1.75
C ARG A 186 37.50 0.98 -1.80
N THR A 187 37.77 0.09 -0.86
CA THR A 187 37.14 -1.24 -0.78
C THR A 187 36.32 -1.40 0.52
N ASP A 188 36.09 -0.30 1.24
CA ASP A 188 35.44 -0.29 2.54
C ASP A 188 33.96 0.16 2.51
N PHE A 189 33.41 0.37 1.32
CA PHE A 189 31.98 0.70 1.19
C PHE A 189 31.11 -0.52 1.47
N ASP A 190 29.90 -0.25 2.02
CA ASP A 190 28.90 -1.29 2.29
C ASP A 190 28.01 -1.54 1.09
N LYS A 191 27.67 -2.80 0.90
CA LYS A 191 26.63 -3.28 0.00
C LYS A 191 25.58 -3.97 0.86
N LEU A 192 24.39 -3.40 0.93
CA LEU A 192 23.26 -3.98 1.67
C LEU A 192 22.46 -4.88 0.73
N ILE A 193 22.27 -6.12 1.14
CA ILE A 193 21.43 -7.11 0.44
C ILE A 193 20.25 -7.42 1.38
N LEU A 194 19.04 -7.12 0.96
CA LEU A 194 17.80 -7.28 1.74
C LEU A 194 16.88 -8.26 1.01
N ASP A 195 16.56 -9.38 1.64
CA ASP A 195 15.67 -10.43 1.11
C ASP A 195 14.33 -10.31 1.82
N VAL A 196 13.25 -10.08 1.05
CA VAL A 196 11.90 -9.82 1.59
C VAL A 196 10.92 -10.83 1.00
N GLU A 197 10.13 -11.45 1.87
CA GLU A 197 9.07 -12.39 1.50
C GLU A 197 7.75 -11.90 2.07
N THR A 198 6.71 -11.82 1.23
CA THR A 198 5.39 -11.26 1.58
C THR A 198 4.27 -12.27 1.31
N LYS A 199 3.13 -12.03 1.94
CA LYS A 199 1.85 -12.66 1.57
C LYS A 199 1.38 -12.10 0.21
N PRO A 200 0.48 -12.79 -0.49
CA PRO A 200 0.00 -12.30 -1.80
C PRO A 200 -0.80 -10.98 -1.76
N ALA A 201 -1.08 -10.44 -0.58
CA ALA A 201 -1.76 -9.14 -0.42
C ALA A 201 -0.92 -7.93 -0.83
N ILE A 202 0.41 -8.06 -0.87
CA ILE A 202 1.32 -6.94 -1.22
C ILE A 202 2.57 -7.49 -1.91
N SER A 203 3.09 -6.76 -2.89
CA SER A 203 4.37 -7.13 -3.50
C SER A 203 5.55 -6.76 -2.58
N PRO A 204 6.67 -7.50 -2.64
CA PRO A 204 7.86 -7.10 -1.87
C PRO A 204 8.33 -5.67 -2.16
N ARG A 205 8.19 -5.24 -3.41
CA ARG A 205 8.55 -3.87 -3.84
C ARG A 205 7.70 -2.83 -3.10
N ASP A 206 6.38 -3.02 -3.07
CA ASP A 206 5.45 -2.08 -2.42
C ASP A 206 5.66 -2.08 -0.89
N ALA A 207 5.96 -3.24 -0.32
CA ALA A 207 6.27 -3.34 1.12
C ALA A 207 7.52 -2.53 1.47
N VAL A 208 8.61 -2.66 0.67
CA VAL A 208 9.85 -1.90 0.89
C VAL A 208 9.62 -0.41 0.69
N ALA A 209 8.83 -0.02 -0.33
CA ALA A 209 8.49 1.38 -0.58
C ALA A 209 7.70 1.98 0.59
N SER A 210 6.71 1.25 1.11
CA SER A 210 5.92 1.66 2.28
C SER A 210 6.78 1.82 3.53
N ALA A 211 7.71 0.88 3.76
CA ALA A 211 8.66 0.96 4.88
C ALA A 211 9.56 2.20 4.73
N GLY A 212 10.05 2.47 3.53
CA GLY A 212 10.87 3.65 3.23
C GLY A 212 10.11 4.95 3.52
N SER A 213 8.87 5.06 3.06
CA SER A 213 8.02 6.23 3.31
C SER A 213 7.82 6.46 4.82
N THR A 214 7.54 5.40 5.56
CA THR A 214 7.39 5.48 7.03
C THR A 214 8.67 6.00 7.70
N LEU A 215 9.83 5.50 7.27
CA LEU A 215 11.12 5.94 7.83
C LEU A 215 11.41 7.41 7.49
N VAL A 216 11.10 7.83 6.26
CA VAL A 216 11.29 9.23 5.83
C VAL A 216 10.44 10.17 6.69
N GLU A 217 9.18 9.82 6.95
CA GLU A 217 8.29 10.62 7.81
C GLU A 217 8.84 10.71 9.24
N LEU A 218 9.23 9.56 9.81
CA LEU A 218 9.73 9.51 11.20
C LEU A 218 11.05 10.29 11.36
N PHE A 219 11.98 10.14 10.42
CA PHE A 219 13.24 10.89 10.46
C PHE A 219 13.04 12.36 10.10
N GLY A 220 12.00 12.67 9.31
CA GLY A 220 11.60 14.04 9.01
C GLY A 220 11.31 14.85 10.27
N LEU A 221 10.67 14.23 11.28
CA LEU A 221 10.40 14.88 12.57
C LEU A 221 11.69 15.32 13.26
N CYS A 222 12.76 14.52 13.14
CA CYS A 222 14.05 14.91 13.73
C CYS A 222 14.67 16.11 13.02
N ARG A 223 14.49 16.21 11.69
CA ARG A 223 14.99 17.35 10.91
C ARG A 223 14.30 18.66 11.32
N GLU A 224 13.05 18.60 11.75
CA GLU A 224 12.28 19.78 12.19
C GLU A 224 12.82 20.43 13.47
N LEU A 225 13.64 19.71 14.25
CA LEU A 225 14.25 20.25 15.46
C LEU A 225 15.17 21.45 15.15
N ASN A 226 15.85 21.41 14.02
CA ASN A 226 16.65 22.54 13.52
C ASN A 226 16.79 22.45 12.01
N ALA A 227 16.06 23.27 11.29
CA ALA A 227 16.07 23.29 9.83
C ALA A 227 17.42 23.71 9.22
N GLN A 228 18.29 24.38 10.03
CA GLN A 228 19.61 24.81 9.59
C GLN A 228 20.72 23.79 9.92
N ALA A 229 20.37 22.68 10.59
CA ALA A 229 21.37 21.65 10.92
C ALA A 229 21.89 21.00 9.63
N GLU A 230 23.20 20.93 9.51
CA GLU A 230 23.84 20.29 8.35
C GLU A 230 23.77 18.77 8.46
N GLY A 231 23.22 18.12 7.45
CA GLY A 231 23.25 16.68 7.29
C GLY A 231 24.30 16.23 6.29
N VAL A 232 24.40 14.93 6.07
CA VAL A 232 25.21 14.38 4.98
C VAL A 232 24.41 14.53 3.69
N GLU A 233 24.94 15.27 2.74
CA GLU A 233 24.31 15.39 1.44
C GLU A 233 24.58 14.12 0.61
N VAL A 234 23.52 13.43 0.24
CA VAL A 234 23.58 12.33 -0.72
C VAL A 234 23.83 12.95 -2.10
N GLY A 235 24.79 12.43 -2.83
CA GLY A 235 25.24 12.96 -4.13
C GLY A 235 24.11 13.34 -5.09
N PRO A 236 24.42 14.02 -6.19
CA PRO A 236 23.40 14.63 -7.04
C PRO A 236 22.32 13.62 -7.42
N ALA A 237 21.08 14.04 -7.29
CA ALA A 237 19.97 13.23 -7.76
C ALA A 237 20.22 12.81 -9.22
N PRO A 238 19.87 11.61 -9.62
CA PRO A 238 19.92 11.25 -11.03
C PRO A 238 19.19 12.39 -11.77
N VAL A 239 19.87 12.99 -12.72
CA VAL A 239 19.24 13.96 -13.62
C VAL A 239 18.04 13.17 -14.18
N ALA A 240 16.83 13.57 -13.80
CA ALA A 240 15.65 13.01 -14.42
C ALA A 240 15.93 13.11 -15.91
N GLU A 241 16.01 12.01 -16.61
CA GLU A 241 16.04 12.01 -18.09
C GLU A 241 14.99 13.05 -18.47
N GLU A 242 15.41 14.11 -19.14
CA GLU A 242 14.50 15.16 -19.54
C GLU A 242 13.31 14.48 -20.18
N THR A 243 12.26 14.30 -19.39
CA THR A 243 10.98 13.90 -19.96
C THR A 243 10.77 14.93 -21.05
N ASN A 244 10.87 14.45 -22.25
CA ASN A 244 10.73 15.18 -23.51
C ASN A 244 9.88 16.43 -23.22
N PRO A 245 10.40 17.65 -23.41
CA PRO A 245 9.63 18.85 -23.03
C PRO A 245 8.24 18.91 -23.69
N GLU A 246 7.98 18.01 -24.61
CA GLU A 246 6.66 17.80 -25.21
C GLU A 246 5.58 17.29 -24.21
N MET A 247 5.95 16.73 -23.07
CA MET A 247 4.96 16.20 -22.11
C MET A 247 4.56 17.16 -20.99
N ALA A 248 5.26 18.28 -20.84
CA ALA A 248 5.02 19.21 -19.73
C ALA A 248 4.11 20.41 -20.05
N UNK A 249 3.66 20.48 -21.11
CA UNK A 249 2.91 21.62 -21.39
C UNK A 249 1.45 21.33 -21.32
N UNK A 250 0.89 21.91 -20.66
CA UNK A 250 -0.46 21.79 -20.73
C UNK A 250 -0.80 22.53 -21.95
N UNK A 251 -1.33 21.99 -22.59
CA UNK A 251 -1.81 22.63 -23.72
C UNK A 251 -2.58 23.84 -23.28
N UNK A 252 -2.56 24.61 -23.88
CA UNK A 252 -3.23 25.79 -23.64
C UNK A 252 -4.72 25.65 -23.57
N UNK A 253 -5.03 24.77 -24.15
CA UNK A 253 -6.37 24.47 -24.16
C UNK A 253 -6.87 23.94 -22.84
N UNK A 254 -6.14 23.42 -22.38
CA UNK A 254 -6.42 22.97 -21.09
C UNK A 254 -6.58 24.04 -20.10
N LEU A 255 -5.84 24.97 -20.24
CA LEU A 255 -5.96 26.15 -19.34
C LEU A 255 -7.28 26.92 -19.53
N LEU A 256 -7.79 26.92 -20.72
CA LEU A 256 -9.09 27.59 -21.00
C LEU A 256 -10.30 26.84 -20.42
N ASP A 257 -10.16 25.57 -20.12
CA ASP A 257 -11.25 24.74 -19.57
C ASP A 257 -11.40 24.89 -18.04
N ILE A 258 -10.48 25.64 -17.41
CA ILE A 258 -10.54 25.91 -15.96
C ILE A 258 -11.52 27.05 -15.72
N ARG A 259 -12.55 26.78 -14.94
CA ARG A 259 -13.60 27.74 -14.58
C ARG A 259 -12.98 29.01 -13.96
N ASN A 260 -13.26 30.17 -14.55
CA ASN A 260 -12.74 31.48 -14.19
C ASN A 260 -11.28 31.76 -14.63
N PHE A 261 -10.74 31.03 -15.60
CA PHE A 261 -9.41 31.28 -16.13
C PHE A 261 -9.54 32.01 -17.49
N GLY A 262 -9.46 33.30 -17.47
CA GLY A 262 -9.66 34.17 -18.67
C GLY A 262 -8.37 34.45 -19.44
N MET A 263 -8.50 35.06 -20.61
CA MET A 263 -7.40 35.43 -21.54
C MET A 263 -6.28 36.21 -20.83
N LYS A 264 -6.63 37.16 -19.93
CA LYS A 264 -5.63 37.93 -19.17
C LYS A 264 -4.74 37.05 -18.28
N SER A 265 -5.32 36.01 -17.70
CA SER A 265 -4.57 35.04 -16.86
C SER A 265 -3.59 34.21 -17.69
N ILE A 266 -3.96 33.92 -18.95
CA ILE A 266 -3.09 33.19 -19.88
C ILE A 266 -1.88 34.08 -20.26
N ASP A 267 -2.10 35.35 -20.48
CA ASP A 267 -1.02 36.29 -20.82
C ASP A 267 -0.04 36.47 -19.65
N GLU A 268 -0.54 36.54 -18.42
CA GLU A 268 0.28 36.56 -17.21
C GLU A 268 1.12 35.29 -17.03
N VAL A 269 0.53 34.13 -17.32
CA VAL A 269 1.23 32.84 -17.26
C VAL A 269 2.31 32.78 -18.35
N LYS A 270 2.01 33.24 -19.57
CA LYS A 270 2.98 33.30 -20.68
C LYS A 270 4.17 34.21 -20.33
N GLU A 271 3.90 35.38 -19.78
CA GLU A 271 4.94 36.31 -19.36
C GLU A 271 5.85 35.71 -18.28
N LYS A 272 5.24 35.06 -17.30
CA LYS A 272 5.99 34.36 -16.23
C LYS A 272 6.81 33.20 -16.76
N LEU A 273 6.26 32.40 -17.67
CA LEU A 273 6.99 31.30 -18.30
C LEU A 273 8.16 31.82 -19.16
N GLN A 274 7.98 32.93 -19.87
CA GLN A 274 9.08 33.53 -20.64
C GLN A 274 10.23 34.00 -19.73
N THR A 275 9.91 34.57 -18.55
CA THR A 275 10.96 34.99 -17.60
C THR A 275 11.73 33.77 -17.03
N LEU A 276 11.14 32.56 -17.07
CA LEU A 276 11.78 31.34 -16.65
C LEU A 276 12.43 30.56 -17.81
N GLY A 277 12.41 31.13 -19.03
CA GLY A 277 12.97 30.47 -20.22
C GLY A 277 12.12 29.33 -20.78
N LEU A 278 10.84 29.28 -20.41
CA LEU A 278 9.91 28.24 -20.85
C LEU A 278 8.82 28.84 -21.75
N SER A 279 8.19 28.04 -22.58
CA SER A 279 7.08 28.46 -23.44
C SER A 279 5.96 27.43 -23.45
N LEU A 280 4.71 27.90 -23.66
CA LEU A 280 3.58 26.98 -23.84
C LEU A 280 3.64 26.35 -25.24
N LYS A 281 3.34 25.07 -25.34
CA LYS A 281 3.29 24.34 -26.61
C LYS A 281 2.13 24.85 -27.47
N SER A 282 2.39 25.17 -28.73
CA SER A 282 1.36 25.53 -29.70
C SER A 282 0.45 24.34 -30.00
N SER A 283 -0.85 24.47 -29.76
CA SER A 283 -1.82 23.42 -30.10
C SER A 283 -1.89 23.23 -31.62
N PRO A 284 -1.93 21.98 -32.12
CA PRO A 284 -1.97 21.72 -33.56
C PRO A 284 -3.32 22.01 -34.21
N MET A 285 -4.33 22.48 -33.50
CA MET A 285 -5.59 22.96 -34.07
C MET A 285 -5.69 24.48 -33.86
N ALA A 286 -5.75 25.20 -34.96
CA ALA A 286 -6.01 26.63 -34.97
C ALA A 286 -7.42 26.87 -34.38
N PHE A 287 -7.47 27.35 -33.15
CA PHE A 287 -8.70 27.95 -32.62
C PHE A 287 -8.80 29.35 -33.26
N ASP A 288 -9.75 29.48 -34.17
CA ASP A 288 -10.05 30.73 -34.84
C ASP A 288 -10.68 31.70 -33.82
N THR A 289 -9.89 32.61 -33.32
CA THR A 289 -10.31 33.59 -32.30
C THR A 289 -11.31 34.63 -32.84
N ASN A 290 -11.61 34.60 -34.17
CA ASN A 290 -12.55 35.52 -34.78
C ASN A 290 -14.02 35.18 -34.60
N ASN A 291 -14.32 34.05 -33.94
CA ASN A 291 -15.73 33.58 -33.76
C ASN A 291 -16.26 33.81 -32.34
N LEU A 292 -15.55 34.57 -31.50
CA LEU A 292 -15.98 34.85 -30.12
C LEU A 292 -16.66 36.23 -29.94
N GLU A 293 -16.85 36.99 -31.04
CA GLU A 293 -17.68 38.22 -31.03
C GLU A 293 -19.08 37.91 -31.59
N GLY A 294 -19.94 37.33 -30.80
CA GLY A 294 -21.33 37.07 -31.27
C GLY A 294 -22.20 36.22 -30.37
N GLY A 295 -21.79 35.98 -29.12
CA GLY A 295 -22.62 35.28 -28.16
C GLY A 295 -23.41 36.21 -27.25
N THR A 296 -24.65 36.51 -27.60
CA THR A 296 -25.59 37.22 -26.73
C THR A 296 -25.77 36.42 -25.42
N PHE A 297 -25.48 37.08 -24.31
CA PHE A 297 -25.82 36.58 -22.97
C PHE A 297 -27.35 36.49 -22.83
N PHE A 298 -27.87 35.32 -22.64
CA PHE A 298 -29.25 35.16 -22.17
C PHE A 298 -29.30 35.43 -20.67
N SER A 299 -30.01 36.46 -20.30
CA SER A 299 -30.34 36.76 -18.92
C SER A 299 -31.52 35.88 -18.50
N PRO A 300 -31.51 35.24 -17.34
CA PRO A 300 -32.65 34.49 -16.86
C PRO A 300 -33.58 35.41 -16.07
N GLU A 301 -34.43 36.11 -16.79
CA GLU A 301 -35.69 36.67 -16.23
C GLU A 301 -36.76 36.52 -17.32
N ASP A 302 -37.76 35.78 -16.93
CA ASP A 302 -39.14 35.67 -17.40
C ASP A 302 -39.57 34.21 -17.68
N GLU A 303 -40.39 33.77 -16.76
CA GLU A 303 -41.37 32.70 -16.56
C GLU A 303 -40.99 31.58 -15.59
#